data_0543049a50f06a0801a2f1b0e5b38f99
#
_entry.id   0543049a50f06a0801a2f1b0e5b38f99
#
_cell.length_a   1.000
_cell.length_b   1.000
_cell.length_c   1.000
_cell.angle_alpha   90.00
_cell.angle_beta   90.00
_cell.angle_gamma   90.00
#
_symmetry.space_group_name_H-M   'P 1'
#
loop_
_entity.id
_entity.type
_entity.pdbx_description
1 polymer ?
#
loop_
_entity_poly.entity_id
_entity_poly.type
_entity_poly.pdbx_seq_one_letter_code
_entity_poly.pdbx_strand_id
1 'polypeptide(L)'
;MAKLNTPKGKLVRKLGVNIFGNPKFDRLLSKKGYGPGQHGKSGKRFSTYSVQLQEKQKIKFTYGMLEKQFRNYFEKASQMKGETGLNLLVMLESRLDNVIYKLGFAPTRPAARQLVSHGHFLVNNKKVN
;
A
#
# COMPACT_ATOMS: atom_id res chain seq x y z
N MET A 1 -13.60 -9.44 -7.15
CA MET A 1 -12.83 -8.32 -6.58
C MET A 1 -11.59 -8.06 -7.41
N ALA A 2 -11.34 -6.82 -7.82
CA ALA A 2 -10.13 -6.47 -8.57
C ALA A 2 -8.88 -6.57 -7.66
N LYS A 3 -7.84 -7.28 -8.11
CA LYS A 3 -6.61 -7.52 -7.35
C LYS A 3 -5.44 -6.72 -7.92
N LEU A 4 -4.51 -6.35 -7.05
CA LEU A 4 -3.22 -5.81 -7.46
C LEU A 4 -2.28 -6.97 -7.83
N ASN A 5 -2.14 -7.25 -9.13
CA ASN A 5 -1.37 -8.40 -9.64
C ASN A 5 0.12 -8.08 -9.89
N THR A 6 0.60 -6.90 -9.52
CA THR A 6 1.99 -6.53 -9.74
C THR A 6 2.92 -7.36 -8.85
N PRO A 7 4.01 -7.95 -9.39
CA PRO A 7 4.96 -8.71 -8.62
C PRO A 7 5.59 -7.89 -7.48
N LYS A 8 5.38 -8.29 -6.24
CA LYS A 8 5.80 -7.56 -5.03
C LYS A 8 7.30 -7.27 -5.00
N GLY A 9 8.14 -8.23 -5.42
CA GLY A 9 9.59 -8.03 -5.47
C GLY A 9 10.04 -6.95 -6.47
N LYS A 10 9.33 -6.78 -7.60
CA LYS A 10 9.59 -5.69 -8.55
C LYS A 10 9.21 -4.34 -7.94
N LEU A 11 8.09 -4.28 -7.20
CA LEU A 11 7.65 -3.06 -6.51
C LEU A 11 8.65 -2.62 -5.45
N VAL A 12 9.06 -3.53 -4.57
CA VAL A 12 10.03 -3.25 -3.51
C VAL A 12 11.35 -2.73 -4.10
N ARG A 13 11.89 -3.38 -5.14
CA ARG A 13 13.11 -2.91 -5.82
C ARG A 13 12.94 -1.57 -6.52
N LYS A 14 11.76 -1.30 -7.09
CA LYS A 14 11.45 -0.01 -7.73
C LYS A 14 11.39 1.13 -6.73
N LEU A 15 10.83 0.88 -5.55
CA LEU A 15 10.62 1.86 -4.50
C LEU A 15 11.81 1.97 -3.52
N GLY A 16 12.72 0.99 -3.53
CA GLY A 16 13.87 0.96 -2.64
C GLY A 16 13.55 0.68 -1.17
N VAL A 17 12.30 0.34 -0.85
CA VAL A 17 11.83 0.16 0.53
C VAL A 17 10.93 -1.07 0.64
N ASN A 18 11.04 -1.81 1.75
CA ASN A 18 10.15 -2.92 2.06
C ASN A 18 8.79 -2.43 2.58
N ILE A 19 7.86 -2.17 1.67
CA ILE A 19 6.51 -1.69 1.99
C ILE A 19 5.55 -2.79 2.49
N PHE A 20 5.97 -4.05 2.44
CA PHE A 20 5.12 -5.19 2.81
C PHE A 20 5.44 -5.78 4.18
N GLY A 21 6.52 -5.34 4.84
CA GLY A 21 6.95 -5.81 6.16
C GLY A 21 7.41 -7.28 6.21
N ASN A 22 7.65 -7.92 5.07
CA ASN A 22 8.11 -9.31 5.03
C ASN A 22 9.63 -9.36 4.92
N PRO A 23 10.35 -10.07 5.83
CA PRO A 23 11.83 -10.16 5.84
C PRO A 23 12.44 -10.67 4.54
N LYS A 24 11.69 -11.42 3.73
CA LYS A 24 12.11 -11.85 2.40
C LYS A 24 12.49 -10.67 1.49
N PHE A 25 11.77 -9.56 1.62
CA PHE A 25 12.02 -8.38 0.79
C PHE A 25 13.21 -7.56 1.28
N ASP A 26 13.53 -7.59 2.56
CA ASP A 26 14.76 -6.98 3.09
C ASP A 26 15.98 -7.71 2.56
N ARG A 27 15.95 -9.06 2.60
CA ARG A 27 16.99 -9.90 1.98
C ARG A 27 17.12 -9.67 0.46
N LEU A 28 15.99 -9.41 -0.22
CA LEU A 28 15.99 -9.08 -1.65
C LEU A 28 16.66 -7.73 -1.93
N LEU A 29 16.36 -6.72 -1.12
CA LEU A 29 16.99 -5.39 -1.23
C LEU A 29 18.47 -5.41 -0.94
N SER A 30 18.92 -6.17 0.09
CA SER A 30 20.33 -6.35 0.39
C SER A 30 21.11 -7.00 -0.77
N LYS A 31 20.51 -7.98 -1.45
CA LYS A 31 21.13 -8.65 -2.61
C LYS A 31 21.01 -7.84 -3.91
N LYS A 32 19.92 -7.11 -4.12
CA LYS A 32 19.59 -6.41 -5.37
C LYS A 32 18.98 -5.04 -5.07
N GLY A 33 19.78 -4.12 -4.52
CA GLY A 33 19.38 -2.76 -4.16
C GLY A 33 19.11 -1.82 -5.35
N TYR A 34 19.12 -2.36 -6.57
CA TYR A 34 18.86 -1.60 -7.80
C TYR A 34 17.49 -1.91 -8.39
N GLY A 35 16.99 -1.01 -9.23
CA GLY A 35 15.66 -1.13 -9.86
C GLY A 35 15.47 -2.43 -10.67
N PRO A 36 14.24 -2.82 -10.96
CA PRO A 36 13.96 -3.98 -11.79
C PRO A 36 14.21 -3.69 -13.27
N GLY A 37 14.50 -4.74 -14.04
CA GLY A 37 14.70 -4.68 -15.49
C GLY A 37 16.16 -4.58 -15.90
N GLN A 38 16.40 -4.60 -17.22
CA GLN A 38 17.72 -4.59 -17.84
C GLN A 38 18.52 -3.33 -17.44
N HIS A 39 17.88 -2.17 -17.43
CA HIS A 39 18.48 -0.89 -17.09
C HIS A 39 18.39 -0.52 -15.59
N GLY A 40 18.09 -1.50 -14.73
CA GLY A 40 17.89 -1.25 -13.29
C GLY A 40 19.13 -0.72 -12.56
N LYS A 41 20.33 -0.99 -13.07
CA LYS A 41 21.62 -0.54 -12.53
C LYS A 41 22.04 0.84 -13.03
N SER A 42 21.46 1.34 -14.13
CA SER A 42 21.80 2.67 -14.65
C SER A 42 21.28 3.74 -13.70
N GLY A 43 22.13 4.71 -13.37
CA GLY A 43 21.76 5.85 -12.53
C GLY A 43 20.62 6.65 -13.18
N LYS A 44 19.49 6.75 -12.49
CA LYS A 44 18.36 7.57 -12.93
C LYS A 44 18.44 8.94 -12.29
N ARG A 45 18.38 9.99 -13.08
CA ARG A 45 18.10 11.33 -12.54
C ARG A 45 16.63 11.36 -12.09
N PHE A 46 16.41 11.71 -10.86
CA PHE A 46 15.06 11.86 -10.31
C PHE A 46 14.62 13.32 -10.47
N SER A 47 13.57 13.55 -11.25
CA SER A 47 12.88 14.84 -11.25
C SER A 47 12.00 14.96 -9.98
N THR A 48 11.68 16.19 -9.58
CA THR A 48 10.77 16.45 -8.45
C THR A 48 9.45 15.70 -8.61
N TYR A 49 8.90 15.72 -9.81
CA TYR A 49 7.69 14.95 -10.14
C TYR A 49 7.86 13.44 -9.88
N SER A 50 9.00 12.86 -10.28
CA SER A 50 9.21 11.41 -10.10
C SER A 50 9.34 11.02 -8.63
N VAL A 51 9.92 11.89 -7.80
CA VAL A 51 10.00 11.70 -6.34
C VAL A 51 8.60 11.72 -5.73
N GLN A 52 7.80 12.74 -6.02
CA GLN A 52 6.42 12.86 -5.55
C GLN A 52 5.56 11.67 -5.99
N LEU A 53 5.72 11.24 -7.25
CA LEU A 53 5.03 10.05 -7.77
C LEU A 53 5.43 8.78 -7.01
N GLN A 54 6.71 8.63 -6.66
CA GLN A 54 7.18 7.47 -5.88
C GLN A 54 6.57 7.46 -4.49
N GLU A 55 6.49 8.58 -3.79
CA GLU A 55 5.86 8.68 -2.46
C GLU A 55 4.37 8.31 -2.53
N LYS A 56 3.64 8.85 -3.50
CA LYS A 56 2.25 8.44 -3.76
C LYS A 56 2.13 6.92 -3.99
N GLN A 57 3.02 6.35 -4.79
CA GLN A 57 3.01 4.92 -5.09
C GLN A 57 3.38 4.06 -3.87
N LYS A 58 4.30 4.52 -2.99
CA LYS A 58 4.60 3.83 -1.73
C LYS A 58 3.34 3.68 -0.90
N ILE A 59 2.61 4.76 -0.65
CA ILE A 59 1.37 4.73 0.12
C ILE A 59 0.36 3.78 -0.54
N LYS A 60 0.06 3.98 -1.82
CA LYS A 60 -0.90 3.16 -2.56
C LYS A 60 -0.62 1.66 -2.46
N PHE A 61 0.64 1.25 -2.66
CA PHE A 61 1.02 -0.17 -2.63
C PHE A 61 1.10 -0.74 -1.22
N THR A 62 1.44 0.07 -0.21
CA THR A 62 1.42 -0.35 1.19
C THR A 62 0.02 -0.82 1.61
N TYR A 63 -1.01 -0.05 1.24
CA TYR A 63 -2.41 -0.41 1.53
C TYR A 63 -3.02 -1.32 0.45
N GLY A 64 -2.29 -1.65 -0.62
CA GLY A 64 -2.74 -2.54 -1.68
C GLY A 64 -3.98 -2.03 -2.43
N MET A 65 -4.05 -0.72 -2.66
CA MET A 65 -5.18 -0.06 -3.30
C MET A 65 -5.02 0.06 -4.81
N LEU A 66 -6.15 0.04 -5.53
CA LEU A 66 -6.20 0.39 -6.94
C LEU A 66 -6.20 1.92 -7.12
N GLU A 67 -5.75 2.40 -8.27
CA GLU A 67 -5.61 3.83 -8.55
C GLU A 67 -6.93 4.59 -8.39
N LYS A 68 -8.03 4.07 -8.94
CA LYS A 68 -9.35 4.68 -8.82
C LYS A 68 -9.79 4.83 -7.36
N GLN A 69 -9.61 3.79 -6.55
CA GLN A 69 -9.95 3.86 -5.12
C GLN A 69 -9.06 4.88 -4.39
N PHE A 70 -7.77 4.87 -4.65
CA PHE A 70 -6.84 5.82 -4.03
C PHE A 70 -7.21 7.27 -4.36
N ARG A 71 -7.57 7.54 -5.62
CA ARG A 71 -8.03 8.84 -6.07
C ARG A 71 -9.28 9.30 -5.31
N ASN A 72 -10.29 8.43 -5.19
CA ASN A 72 -11.51 8.73 -4.43
C ASN A 72 -11.21 9.07 -2.95
N TYR A 73 -10.24 8.38 -2.32
CA TYR A 73 -9.80 8.71 -0.95
C TYR A 73 -9.13 10.08 -0.89
N PHE A 74 -8.29 10.38 -1.88
CA PHE A 74 -7.63 11.68 -1.95
C PHE A 74 -8.63 12.83 -2.14
N GLU A 75 -9.61 12.67 -3.03
CA GLU A 75 -10.67 13.65 -3.26
C GLU A 75 -11.48 13.90 -1.99
N LYS A 76 -11.85 12.84 -1.26
CA LYS A 76 -12.54 12.98 0.04
C LYS A 76 -11.67 13.68 1.08
N ALA A 77 -10.37 13.31 1.17
CA ALA A 77 -9.45 13.92 2.11
C ALA A 77 -9.22 15.41 1.85
N SER A 78 -9.24 15.84 0.57
CA SER A 78 -9.09 17.24 0.19
C SER A 78 -10.33 18.11 0.52
N GLN A 79 -11.51 17.49 0.67
CA GLN A 79 -12.75 18.16 1.08
C GLN A 79 -12.87 18.30 2.60
N MET A 80 -12.08 17.54 3.37
CA MET A 80 -12.09 17.59 4.83
C MET A 80 -11.30 18.81 5.33
N LYS A 81 -11.72 19.38 6.44
CA LYS A 81 -10.96 20.45 7.13
C LYS A 81 -9.61 19.92 7.61
N GLY A 82 -8.56 20.70 7.46
CA GLY A 82 -7.21 20.38 7.90
C GLY A 82 -6.28 20.00 6.75
N GLU A 83 -5.15 19.39 7.09
CA GLU A 83 -4.13 19.00 6.12
C GLU A 83 -4.55 17.76 5.34
N THR A 84 -4.66 17.87 4.02
CA THR A 84 -5.09 16.80 3.12
C THR A 84 -4.27 15.52 3.28
N GLY A 85 -2.96 15.66 3.48
CA GLY A 85 -2.05 14.52 3.66
C GLY A 85 -2.36 13.73 4.92
N LEU A 86 -2.54 14.41 6.04
CA LEU A 86 -2.93 13.77 7.32
C LEU A 86 -4.31 13.15 7.23
N ASN A 87 -5.29 13.86 6.68
CA ASN A 87 -6.64 13.34 6.48
C ASN A 87 -6.64 12.05 5.65
N LEU A 88 -5.85 12.03 4.56
CA LEU A 88 -5.69 10.83 3.73
C LEU A 88 -5.11 9.67 4.53
N LEU A 89 -4.04 9.89 5.30
CA LEU A 89 -3.42 8.84 6.12
C LEU A 89 -4.39 8.31 7.17
N VAL A 90 -5.11 9.17 7.88
CA VAL A 90 -6.14 8.78 8.86
C VAL A 90 -7.20 7.89 8.19
N MET A 91 -7.71 8.30 7.03
CA MET A 91 -8.70 7.51 6.28
C MET A 91 -8.16 6.15 5.83
N LEU A 92 -6.88 6.06 5.46
CA LEU A 92 -6.25 4.81 5.05
C LEU A 92 -5.98 3.89 6.24
N GLU A 93 -5.58 4.45 7.38
CA GLU A 93 -5.33 3.70 8.61
C GLU A 93 -6.61 3.18 9.24
N SER A 94 -7.71 3.93 9.17
CA SER A 94 -9.02 3.53 9.70
C SER A 94 -9.76 2.47 8.88
N ARG A 95 -9.21 2.04 7.74
CA ARG A 95 -9.79 0.95 6.95
C ARG A 95 -9.83 -0.36 7.75
N LEU A 96 -10.96 -1.04 7.70
CA LEU A 96 -11.16 -2.28 8.45
C LEU A 96 -10.12 -3.37 8.11
N ASP A 97 -9.77 -3.52 6.83
CA ASP A 97 -8.73 -4.46 6.40
C ASP A 97 -7.34 -4.15 7.01
N ASN A 98 -7.02 -2.87 7.16
CA ASN A 98 -5.77 -2.45 7.80
C ASN A 98 -5.82 -2.62 9.33
N VAL A 99 -6.94 -2.29 9.96
CA VAL A 99 -7.14 -2.49 11.41
C VAL A 99 -6.98 -3.97 11.78
N ILE A 100 -7.62 -4.86 11.04
CA ILE A 100 -7.53 -6.33 11.24
C ILE A 100 -6.10 -6.83 11.05
N TYR A 101 -5.39 -6.31 10.05
CA TYR A 101 -3.96 -6.62 9.86
C TYR A 101 -3.12 -6.13 11.05
N LYS A 102 -3.32 -4.90 11.52
CA LYS A 102 -2.57 -4.33 12.67
C LYS A 102 -2.87 -5.05 13.99
N LEU A 103 -4.09 -5.51 14.17
CA LEU A 103 -4.48 -6.32 15.33
C LEU A 103 -3.92 -7.77 15.30
N GLY A 104 -3.25 -8.17 14.20
CA GLY A 104 -2.62 -9.47 14.09
C GLY A 104 -3.54 -10.63 13.69
N PHE A 105 -4.82 -10.36 13.38
CA PHE A 105 -5.76 -11.40 12.91
C PHE A 105 -5.41 -11.97 11.53
N ALA A 106 -4.59 -11.27 10.78
CA ALA A 106 -4.13 -11.74 9.48
C ALA A 106 -2.65 -11.43 9.27
N PRO A 107 -1.86 -12.33 8.65
CA PRO A 107 -0.43 -12.14 8.46
C PRO A 107 -0.08 -11.09 7.41
N THR A 108 -1.02 -10.70 6.58
CA THR A 108 -0.83 -9.69 5.53
C THR A 108 -2.10 -8.88 5.27
N ARG A 109 -1.97 -7.63 4.82
CA ARG A 109 -3.13 -6.80 4.42
C ARG A 109 -4.02 -7.45 3.33
N PRO A 110 -3.49 -8.12 2.29
CA PRO A 110 -4.34 -8.86 1.34
C PRO A 110 -5.13 -10.00 1.99
N ALA A 111 -4.55 -10.73 2.95
CA ALA A 111 -5.27 -11.76 3.70
C ALA A 111 -6.37 -11.14 4.58
N ALA A 112 -6.07 -10.06 5.30
CA ALA A 112 -7.07 -9.31 6.07
C ALA A 112 -8.24 -8.86 5.19
N ARG A 113 -7.95 -8.30 4.02
CA ARG A 113 -8.98 -7.89 3.06
C ARG A 113 -9.85 -9.04 2.60
N GLN A 114 -9.27 -10.20 2.35
CA GLN A 114 -10.01 -11.40 1.98
C GLN A 114 -10.94 -11.84 3.11
N LEU A 115 -10.45 -11.88 4.33
CA LEU A 115 -11.28 -12.26 5.49
C LEU A 115 -12.45 -11.28 5.70
N VAL A 116 -12.21 -9.97 5.57
CA VAL A 116 -13.28 -8.95 5.64
C VAL A 116 -14.32 -9.19 4.55
N SER A 117 -13.89 -9.30 3.29
CA SER A 117 -14.80 -9.42 2.15
C SER A 117 -15.56 -10.75 2.12
N HIS A 118 -15.07 -11.78 2.83
CA HIS A 118 -15.78 -13.05 3.03
C HIS A 118 -16.68 -13.00 4.27
N GLY A 119 -16.76 -11.87 4.98
CA GLY A 119 -17.66 -11.66 6.10
C GLY A 119 -17.31 -12.46 7.35
N HIS A 120 -16.00 -12.68 7.60
CA HIS A 120 -15.54 -13.36 8.81
C HIS A 120 -15.49 -12.45 10.05
N PHE A 121 -15.79 -11.15 9.89
CA PHE A 121 -15.78 -10.19 10.98
C PHE A 121 -17.14 -9.55 11.20
N LEU A 122 -17.43 -9.33 12.47
CA LEU A 122 -18.58 -8.57 12.93
C LEU A 122 -18.06 -7.24 13.53
N VAL A 123 -18.72 -6.14 13.22
CA VAL A 123 -18.51 -4.86 13.88
C VAL A 123 -19.83 -4.46 14.53
N ASN A 124 -19.82 -4.29 15.85
CA ASN A 124 -21.04 -4.03 16.64
C ASN A 124 -22.15 -5.06 16.36
N ASN A 125 -21.79 -6.35 16.36
CA ASN A 125 -22.67 -7.48 16.05
C ASN A 125 -23.30 -7.48 14.63
N LYS A 126 -22.82 -6.60 13.73
CA LYS A 126 -23.25 -6.58 12.33
C LYS A 126 -22.16 -7.13 11.44
N LYS A 127 -22.53 -8.01 10.51
CA LYS A 127 -21.63 -8.54 9.50
C LYS A 127 -21.21 -7.39 8.55
N VAL A 128 -19.91 -7.29 8.30
CA VAL A 128 -19.34 -6.28 7.40
C VAL A 128 -18.55 -6.94 6.27
N ASN A 129 -18.55 -6.32 5.08
CA ASN A 129 -17.86 -6.81 3.88
C ASN A 129 -17.19 -5.65 3.11
#